data_592b6d4bf482796692183982663b08fc
#
_entry.id   592b6d4bf482796692183982663b08fc
#
_cell.length_a   1.000
_cell.length_b   1.000
_cell.length_c   1.000
_cell.angle_alpha   90.00
_cell.angle_beta   90.00
_cell.angle_gamma   90.00
#
_symmetry.space_group_name_H-M   'P 1'
#
loop_
_entity.id
_entity.type
_entity.pdbx_description
1 polymer ?
#
loop_
_entity_poly.entity_id
_entity_poly.type
_entity_poly.pdbx_seq_one_letter_code
_entity_poly.pdbx_strand_id
1 'polypeptide(L)'
;TGAYKAHMAAGGTDYGTAIRAMAEVSRVCGATGFMMWCHAVCGLYMEESGNPALQGALLHAHINGQTLGGTGLSNPMKSFAGIEAMLLRAKKVEGGYLVAGTLPWVSNLGSDHYFGAIAHVEDEGTHELMFLVDCASPQAELRDCPSFAGMEGTGTWGVRLTDYFVGTHNMIADPVRPFIARIRAAFILLQCGMGLGVTQGAIDSMWEVEQQLGHVNQFLEDR
;
A
#
# COMPACT_ATOMS: atom_id res chain seq x y z
N THR A 1 4.04 1.33 18.54
CA THR A 1 4.02 -0.09 18.96
C THR A 1 5.30 -0.84 18.58
N GLY A 2 6.05 -0.39 17.58
CA GLY A 2 7.28 -1.03 17.09
C GLY A 2 7.06 -2.27 16.23
N ALA A 3 5.81 -2.56 15.82
CA ALA A 3 5.47 -3.75 15.03
C ALA A 3 6.19 -3.81 13.67
N TYR A 4 6.57 -2.66 13.10
CA TYR A 4 7.25 -2.58 11.81
C TYR A 4 8.78 -2.51 11.91
N LYS A 5 9.33 -2.28 13.11
CA LYS A 5 10.80 -2.20 13.28
C LYS A 5 11.51 -3.48 12.87
N ALA A 6 10.81 -4.61 12.98
CA ALA A 6 11.40 -5.92 12.70
C ALA A 6 11.79 -6.12 11.22
N HIS A 7 11.07 -5.51 10.28
CA HIS A 7 11.34 -5.66 8.84
C HIS A 7 11.71 -4.35 8.14
N MET A 8 11.45 -3.19 8.76
CA MET A 8 11.81 -1.87 8.24
C MET A 8 13.05 -1.27 8.91
N ALA A 9 13.65 -1.92 9.90
CA ALA A 9 14.97 -1.51 10.39
C ALA A 9 16.03 -2.03 9.42
N ALA A 10 17.08 -1.25 9.13
CA ALA A 10 18.14 -1.61 8.19
C ALA A 10 18.55 -3.09 8.32
N GLY A 11 18.28 -3.89 7.30
CA GLY A 11 18.49 -5.34 7.29
C GLY A 11 17.45 -6.18 8.05
N GLY A 12 16.30 -5.59 8.45
CA GLY A 12 15.21 -6.33 9.09
C GLY A 12 14.57 -7.34 8.14
N THR A 13 14.40 -8.59 8.60
CA THR A 13 13.83 -9.69 7.80
C THR A 13 12.71 -10.43 8.52
N ASP A 14 12.30 -9.97 9.70
CA ASP A 14 11.24 -10.63 10.48
C ASP A 14 9.84 -10.17 10.06
N TYR A 15 9.42 -10.62 8.89
CA TYR A 15 8.05 -10.42 8.42
C TYR A 15 7.02 -11.15 9.30
N GLY A 16 7.40 -12.21 9.98
CA GLY A 16 6.51 -13.00 10.81
C GLY A 16 5.87 -12.19 11.93
N THR A 17 6.63 -11.31 12.59
CA THR A 17 6.10 -10.41 13.62
C THR A 17 5.12 -9.39 13.05
N ALA A 18 5.41 -8.80 11.89
CA ALA A 18 4.51 -7.85 11.23
C ALA A 18 3.21 -8.54 10.77
N ILE A 19 3.30 -9.74 10.19
CA ILE A 19 2.15 -10.55 9.76
C ILE A 19 1.24 -10.88 10.94
N ARG A 20 1.80 -11.33 12.07
CA ARG A 20 1.02 -11.60 13.29
C ARG A 20 0.35 -10.34 13.83
N ALA A 21 1.05 -9.21 13.88
CA ALA A 21 0.48 -7.94 14.33
C ALA A 21 -0.68 -7.50 13.45
N MET A 22 -0.54 -7.63 12.13
CA MET A 22 -1.62 -7.33 11.17
C MET A 22 -2.81 -8.28 11.35
N ALA A 23 -2.56 -9.57 11.60
CA ALA A 23 -3.61 -10.55 11.83
C ALA A 23 -4.43 -10.23 13.10
N GLU A 24 -3.75 -9.96 14.22
CA GLU A 24 -4.44 -9.59 15.46
C GLU A 24 -5.29 -8.32 15.33
N VAL A 25 -4.79 -7.31 14.66
CA VAL A 25 -5.56 -6.07 14.42
C VAL A 25 -6.72 -6.31 13.45
N SER A 26 -6.47 -7.05 12.38
CA SER A 26 -7.48 -7.33 11.34
C SER A 26 -8.61 -8.23 11.85
N ARG A 27 -8.35 -9.05 12.87
CA ARG A 27 -9.35 -9.85 13.58
C ARG A 27 -10.46 -8.99 14.21
N VAL A 28 -10.10 -7.77 14.63
CA VAL A 28 -11.03 -6.81 15.25
C VAL A 28 -11.52 -5.78 14.24
N CYS A 29 -10.62 -5.28 13.38
CA CYS A 29 -10.94 -4.23 12.41
C CYS A 29 -10.14 -4.40 11.13
N GLY A 30 -10.80 -4.88 10.08
CA GLY A 30 -10.19 -5.07 8.77
C GLY A 30 -9.68 -3.77 8.14
N ALA A 31 -10.36 -2.64 8.34
CA ALA A 31 -9.92 -1.34 7.83
C ALA A 31 -8.58 -0.92 8.45
N THR A 32 -8.43 -1.06 9.78
CA THR A 32 -7.17 -0.75 10.47
C THR A 32 -6.05 -1.68 10.02
N GLY A 33 -6.32 -2.98 9.90
CA GLY A 33 -5.32 -3.93 9.38
C GLY A 33 -4.87 -3.61 7.96
N PHE A 34 -5.80 -3.16 7.11
CA PHE A 34 -5.48 -2.73 5.74
C PHE A 34 -4.59 -1.47 5.71
N MET A 35 -4.89 -0.47 6.54
CA MET A 35 -4.02 0.71 6.67
C MET A 35 -2.62 0.33 7.18
N MET A 36 -2.54 -0.61 8.13
CA MET A 36 -1.25 -1.13 8.60
C MET A 36 -0.45 -1.77 7.46
N TRP A 37 -1.11 -2.56 6.61
CA TRP A 37 -0.47 -3.13 5.43
C TRP A 37 0.00 -2.05 4.44
N CYS A 38 -0.84 -1.06 4.12
CA CYS A 38 -0.48 0.06 3.25
C CYS A 38 0.79 0.77 3.76
N HIS A 39 0.84 1.04 5.06
CA HIS A 39 1.99 1.66 5.71
C HIS A 39 3.23 0.77 5.62
N ALA A 40 3.11 -0.51 5.94
CA ALA A 40 4.22 -1.45 5.88
C ALA A 40 4.83 -1.58 4.49
N VAL A 41 4.00 -1.68 3.44
CA VAL A 41 4.53 -1.80 2.07
C VAL A 41 5.12 -0.49 1.55
N CYS A 42 4.63 0.68 1.99
CA CYS A 42 5.28 1.96 1.68
C CYS A 42 6.69 2.01 2.28
N GLY A 43 6.86 1.55 3.52
CA GLY A 43 8.18 1.40 4.16
C GLY A 43 9.09 0.42 3.40
N LEU A 44 8.55 -0.72 2.98
CA LEU A 44 9.26 -1.71 2.16
C LEU A 44 9.80 -1.10 0.85
N TYR A 45 9.02 -0.23 0.19
CA TYR A 45 9.47 0.43 -1.03
C TYR A 45 10.67 1.34 -0.78
N MET A 46 10.64 2.12 0.29
CA MET A 46 11.74 3.00 0.65
C MET A 46 12.99 2.20 1.03
N GLU A 47 12.84 1.17 1.86
CA GLU A 47 13.95 0.33 2.33
C GLU A 47 14.64 -0.38 1.17
N GLU A 48 13.86 -0.98 0.26
CA GLU A 48 14.38 -1.76 -0.87
C GLU A 48 14.80 -0.92 -2.08
N SER A 49 14.54 0.40 -2.07
CA SER A 49 14.84 1.28 -3.20
C SER A 49 16.34 1.38 -3.49
N GLY A 50 17.18 1.22 -2.47
CA GLY A 50 18.63 1.53 -2.58
C GLY A 50 18.91 3.02 -2.72
N ASN A 51 17.89 3.88 -2.59
CA ASN A 51 18.02 5.33 -2.70
C ASN A 51 18.29 5.97 -1.33
N PRO A 52 19.48 6.54 -1.08
CA PRO A 52 19.81 7.14 0.22
C PRO A 52 18.85 8.26 0.64
N ALA A 53 18.25 8.98 -0.31
CA ALA A 53 17.29 10.04 -0.01
C ALA A 53 15.99 9.48 0.62
N LEU A 54 15.58 8.27 0.25
CA LEU A 54 14.41 7.58 0.78
C LEU A 54 14.74 6.77 2.05
N GLN A 55 15.93 6.18 2.12
CA GLN A 55 16.37 5.33 3.23
C GLN A 55 16.83 6.11 4.47
N GLY A 56 17.02 7.43 4.35
CA GLY A 56 17.51 8.29 5.42
C GLY A 56 16.42 8.72 6.43
N ALA A 57 16.31 10.02 6.64
CA ALA A 57 15.42 10.60 7.63
C ALA A 57 13.93 10.25 7.38
N LEU A 58 13.51 10.14 6.11
CA LEU A 58 12.15 9.83 5.74
C LEU A 58 11.75 8.41 6.17
N LEU A 59 12.55 7.40 5.84
CA LEU A 59 12.28 6.02 6.30
C LEU A 59 12.28 5.93 7.82
N HIS A 60 13.20 6.62 8.49
CA HIS A 60 13.24 6.64 9.95
C HIS A 60 11.98 7.28 10.56
N ALA A 61 11.50 8.39 10.01
CA ALA A 61 10.24 9.01 10.41
C ALA A 61 9.05 8.07 10.19
N HIS A 62 9.04 7.37 9.05
CA HIS A 62 8.01 6.39 8.68
C HIS A 62 7.96 5.21 9.66
N ILE A 63 9.10 4.58 9.99
CA ILE A 63 9.22 3.48 10.96
C ILE A 63 8.68 3.89 12.36
N ASN A 64 8.88 5.14 12.74
CA ASN A 64 8.42 5.69 14.01
C ASN A 64 6.98 6.23 13.99
N GLY A 65 6.29 6.16 12.84
CA GLY A 65 4.91 6.63 12.69
C GLY A 65 4.78 8.17 12.74
N GLN A 66 5.86 8.88 12.47
CA GLN A 66 5.85 10.35 12.33
C GLN A 66 5.36 10.79 10.95
N THR A 67 5.48 9.91 9.95
CA THR A 67 4.83 10.01 8.65
C THR A 67 4.06 8.72 8.39
N LEU A 68 3.01 8.79 7.58
CA LEU A 68 2.25 7.61 7.16
C LEU A 68 2.38 7.42 5.64
N GLY A 69 2.04 6.23 5.17
CA GLY A 69 2.18 5.96 3.76
C GLY A 69 1.22 4.91 3.23
N GLY A 70 0.96 5.02 1.94
CA GLY A 70 0.06 4.17 1.17
C GLY A 70 0.71 3.49 -0.02
N THR A 71 -0.10 2.84 -0.82
CA THR A 71 0.34 2.15 -2.04
C THR A 71 -0.62 2.37 -3.20
N GLY A 72 -0.11 2.89 -4.30
CA GLY A 72 -0.82 3.13 -5.55
C GLY A 72 -0.66 2.01 -6.58
N LEU A 73 -0.43 0.76 -6.14
CA LEU A 73 -0.07 -0.35 -7.02
C LEU A 73 -1.25 -1.16 -7.58
N SER A 74 -2.49 -0.85 -7.22
CA SER A 74 -3.67 -1.58 -7.75
C SER A 74 -3.73 -1.55 -9.29
N ASN A 75 -3.66 -0.36 -9.90
CA ASN A 75 -3.64 -0.23 -11.35
C ASN A 75 -2.37 -0.84 -11.97
N PRO A 76 -1.14 -0.56 -11.49
CA PRO A 76 0.06 -1.19 -12.04
C PRO A 76 0.01 -2.72 -12.05
N MET A 77 -0.46 -3.37 -10.99
CA MET A 77 -0.54 -4.83 -10.95
C MET A 77 -1.53 -5.39 -11.99
N LYS A 78 -2.65 -4.73 -12.20
CA LYS A 78 -3.61 -5.08 -13.25
C LYS A 78 -3.04 -4.81 -14.65
N SER A 79 -2.30 -3.72 -14.82
CA SER A 79 -1.63 -3.41 -16.07
C SER A 79 -0.57 -4.47 -16.43
N PHE A 80 0.22 -4.91 -15.46
CA PHE A 80 1.20 -5.98 -15.65
C PHE A 80 0.55 -7.34 -15.98
N ALA A 81 -0.67 -7.55 -15.53
CA ALA A 81 -1.49 -8.72 -15.86
C ALA A 81 -2.28 -8.58 -17.19
N GLY A 82 -2.15 -7.44 -17.88
CA GLY A 82 -2.87 -7.18 -19.14
C GLY A 82 -4.37 -6.92 -18.97
N ILE A 83 -4.82 -6.62 -17.75
CA ILE A 83 -6.25 -6.40 -17.44
C ILE A 83 -6.69 -4.98 -17.80
N GLU A 84 -5.84 -3.98 -17.55
CA GLU A 84 -6.12 -2.56 -17.85
C GLU A 84 -4.84 -1.82 -18.22
N ALA A 85 -4.97 -0.64 -18.84
CA ALA A 85 -3.82 0.20 -19.17
C ALA A 85 -3.26 0.90 -17.92
N MET A 86 -1.95 1.22 -17.94
CA MET A 86 -1.33 2.06 -16.92
C MET A 86 -1.96 3.46 -16.94
N LEU A 87 -2.40 3.95 -15.79
CA LEU A 87 -3.10 5.23 -15.65
C LEU A 87 -2.17 6.43 -15.51
N LEU A 88 -0.99 6.23 -14.93
CA LEU A 88 0.03 7.28 -14.82
C LEU A 88 1.00 7.21 -15.99
N ARG A 89 1.27 8.38 -16.58
CA ARG A 89 2.20 8.56 -17.69
C ARG A 89 3.36 9.46 -17.25
N ALA A 90 4.55 9.09 -17.63
CA ALA A 90 5.79 9.82 -17.33
C ALA A 90 6.41 10.30 -18.62
N LYS A 91 6.67 11.60 -18.72
CA LYS A 91 7.40 12.22 -19.81
C LYS A 91 8.82 12.54 -19.32
N LYS A 92 9.82 12.10 -20.08
CA LYS A 92 11.23 12.38 -19.76
C LYS A 92 11.55 13.85 -19.94
N VAL A 93 12.23 14.43 -18.96
CA VAL A 93 12.72 15.81 -18.97
C VAL A 93 14.14 15.88 -18.42
N GLU A 94 14.75 17.05 -18.46
CA GLU A 94 16.07 17.24 -17.87
C GLU A 94 16.02 16.96 -16.35
N GLY A 95 16.86 16.09 -15.88
CA GLY A 95 16.98 15.72 -14.46
C GLY A 95 15.94 14.70 -13.96
N GLY A 96 15.02 14.20 -14.81
CA GLY A 96 14.01 13.23 -14.35
C GLY A 96 12.80 13.08 -15.28
N TYR A 97 11.63 13.04 -14.67
CA TYR A 97 10.36 12.83 -15.38
C TYR A 97 9.27 13.76 -14.84
N LEU A 98 8.35 14.17 -15.69
CA LEU A 98 7.07 14.76 -15.31
C LEU A 98 5.97 13.70 -15.41
N VAL A 99 5.26 13.47 -14.32
CA VAL A 99 4.21 12.44 -14.25
C VAL A 99 2.83 13.09 -14.17
N ALA A 100 1.92 12.60 -14.99
CA ALA A 100 0.53 13.01 -15.00
C ALA A 100 -0.41 11.80 -15.08
N GLY A 101 -1.63 11.97 -14.56
CA GLY A 101 -2.69 10.98 -14.59
C GLY A 101 -3.50 10.94 -13.30
N THR A 102 -4.44 10.01 -13.22
CA THR A 102 -5.32 9.87 -12.05
C THR A 102 -5.41 8.43 -11.61
N LEU A 103 -5.14 8.20 -10.33
CA LEU A 103 -5.42 6.93 -9.64
C LEU A 103 -6.78 7.05 -8.96
N PRO A 104 -7.73 6.14 -9.20
CA PRO A 104 -9.09 6.27 -8.67
C PRO A 104 -9.16 6.09 -7.15
N TRP A 105 -8.28 5.28 -6.56
CA TRP A 105 -8.21 5.02 -5.12
C TRP A 105 -6.81 4.62 -4.67
N VAL A 106 -6.34 5.33 -3.67
CA VAL A 106 -5.12 5.03 -2.93
C VAL A 106 -5.46 5.16 -1.45
N SER A 107 -5.23 4.10 -0.69
CA SER A 107 -5.62 4.05 0.72
C SER A 107 -4.50 4.46 1.66
N ASN A 108 -4.87 4.80 2.89
CA ASN A 108 -4.00 5.30 3.95
C ASN A 108 -3.34 6.62 3.58
N LEU A 109 -4.11 7.53 2.97
CA LEU A 109 -3.63 8.85 2.60
C LEU A 109 -4.22 9.97 3.47
N GLY A 110 -3.45 11.03 3.57
CA GLY A 110 -3.75 12.35 4.11
C GLY A 110 -2.82 13.37 3.46
N SER A 111 -3.00 14.64 3.77
CA SER A 111 -2.25 15.74 3.14
C SER A 111 -0.73 15.72 3.42
N ASP A 112 -0.30 15.00 4.44
CA ASP A 112 1.10 14.86 4.88
C ASP A 112 1.62 13.42 4.74
N HIS A 113 0.91 12.57 3.99
CA HIS A 113 1.28 11.18 3.76
C HIS A 113 2.09 11.02 2.47
N TYR A 114 2.68 9.85 2.33
CA TYR A 114 3.42 9.42 1.13
C TYR A 114 2.82 8.15 0.54
N PHE A 115 3.02 7.90 -0.74
CA PHE A 115 2.68 6.60 -1.32
C PHE A 115 3.57 6.24 -2.51
N GLY A 116 3.79 4.94 -2.71
CA GLY A 116 4.49 4.44 -3.89
C GLY A 116 3.56 4.37 -5.10
N ALA A 117 4.01 4.89 -6.25
CA ALA A 117 3.29 4.87 -7.51
C ALA A 117 4.18 4.40 -8.66
N ILE A 118 3.56 3.85 -9.71
CA ILE A 118 4.25 3.43 -10.94
C ILE A 118 3.65 4.17 -12.12
N ALA A 119 4.51 4.68 -13.01
CA ALA A 119 4.12 5.29 -14.26
C ALA A 119 4.79 4.62 -15.46
N HIS A 120 4.09 4.60 -16.58
CA HIS A 120 4.64 4.20 -17.88
C HIS A 120 5.35 5.39 -18.53
N VAL A 121 6.58 5.19 -19.00
CA VAL A 121 7.35 6.22 -19.70
C VAL A 121 6.89 6.31 -21.15
N GLU A 122 6.48 7.51 -21.56
CA GLU A 122 6.00 7.75 -22.93
C GLU A 122 7.15 7.53 -23.93
N ASP A 123 6.81 6.99 -25.08
CA ASP A 123 7.71 6.76 -26.23
C ASP A 123 8.89 5.79 -25.96
N GLU A 124 8.92 5.13 -24.80
CA GLU A 124 9.98 4.17 -24.43
C GLU A 124 9.47 2.70 -24.33
N GLY A 125 8.48 2.31 -25.14
CA GLY A 125 8.00 0.93 -25.23
C GLY A 125 7.34 0.43 -23.95
N THR A 126 7.93 -0.56 -23.26
CA THR A 126 7.42 -1.13 -21.99
C THR A 126 8.14 -0.59 -20.77
N HIS A 127 8.78 0.57 -20.88
CA HIS A 127 9.51 1.17 -19.78
C HIS A 127 8.55 1.73 -18.72
N GLU A 128 8.68 1.27 -17.51
CA GLU A 128 7.94 1.78 -16.34
C GLU A 128 8.93 2.09 -15.21
N LEU A 129 8.61 3.13 -14.44
CA LEU A 129 9.36 3.55 -13.26
C LEU A 129 8.47 3.62 -12.03
N MET A 130 9.07 3.47 -10.85
CA MET A 130 8.40 3.62 -9.55
C MET A 130 9.02 4.75 -8.75
N PHE A 131 8.14 5.53 -8.11
CA PHE A 131 8.52 6.70 -7.34
C PHE A 131 7.65 6.88 -6.11
N LEU A 132 8.16 7.64 -5.15
CA LEU A 132 7.41 8.06 -3.98
C LEU A 132 6.70 9.38 -4.26
N VAL A 133 5.41 9.44 -4.00
CA VAL A 133 4.61 10.67 -4.07
C VAL A 133 4.50 11.25 -2.67
N ASP A 134 4.77 12.54 -2.54
CA ASP A 134 4.46 13.35 -1.36
C ASP A 134 3.08 14.00 -1.58
N CYS A 135 2.12 13.67 -0.74
CA CYS A 135 0.76 14.24 -0.81
C CYS A 135 0.69 15.72 -0.44
N ALA A 136 1.72 16.27 0.21
CA ALA A 136 1.83 17.70 0.48
C ALA A 136 2.23 18.52 -0.76
N SER A 137 2.67 17.85 -1.84
CA SER A 137 3.03 18.51 -3.09
C SER A 137 1.82 19.17 -3.76
N PRO A 138 1.90 20.41 -4.23
CA PRO A 138 0.82 21.06 -4.95
C PRO A 138 0.48 20.38 -6.30
N GLN A 139 1.33 19.50 -6.82
CA GLN A 139 1.11 18.69 -8.00
C GLN A 139 0.38 17.37 -7.71
N ALA A 140 0.10 17.06 -6.43
CA ALA A 140 -0.63 15.88 -6.00
C ALA A 140 -1.98 16.31 -5.38
N GLU A 141 -3.06 16.24 -6.14
CA GLU A 141 -4.40 16.60 -5.68
C GLU A 141 -5.12 15.37 -5.13
N LEU A 142 -5.46 15.40 -3.84
CA LEU A 142 -6.34 14.40 -3.21
C LEU A 142 -7.79 14.73 -3.51
N ARG A 143 -8.56 13.76 -3.96
CA ARG A 143 -9.97 13.86 -4.36
C ARG A 143 -10.83 12.91 -3.57
N ASP A 144 -11.98 13.37 -3.12
CA ASP A 144 -12.94 12.53 -2.44
C ASP A 144 -13.34 11.32 -3.29
N CYS A 145 -13.37 10.16 -2.65
CA CYS A 145 -13.93 8.96 -3.23
C CYS A 145 -15.43 8.87 -2.96
N PRO A 146 -16.21 8.16 -3.81
CA PRO A 146 -17.60 7.84 -3.49
C PRO A 146 -17.65 6.98 -2.22
N SER A 147 -18.80 6.98 -1.55
CA SER A 147 -19.05 6.14 -0.38
C SER A 147 -18.87 4.66 -0.73
N PHE A 148 -18.13 3.96 0.10
CA PHE A 148 -17.90 2.52 -0.02
C PHE A 148 -18.97 1.76 0.79
N ALA A 149 -19.24 0.51 0.40
CA ALA A 149 -20.13 -0.37 1.16
C ALA A 149 -19.47 -0.99 2.40
N GLY A 150 -18.21 -0.68 2.65
CA GLY A 150 -17.39 -1.13 3.77
C GLY A 150 -15.99 -0.57 3.64
N MET A 151 -15.18 -0.69 4.69
CA MET A 151 -13.79 -0.20 4.72
C MET A 151 -13.66 1.34 4.60
N GLU A 152 -14.67 2.10 5.01
CA GLU A 152 -14.70 3.58 4.94
C GLU A 152 -13.57 4.22 5.76
N GLY A 153 -13.16 3.56 6.83
CA GLY A 153 -12.08 4.03 7.72
C GLY A 153 -10.66 3.90 7.15
N THR A 154 -10.49 3.54 5.86
CA THR A 154 -9.16 3.28 5.27
C THR A 154 -8.44 4.54 4.78
N GLY A 155 -9.03 5.73 4.90
CA GLY A 155 -8.42 6.95 4.39
C GLY A 155 -8.10 6.85 2.89
N THR A 156 -9.08 6.40 2.09
CA THR A 156 -8.92 6.18 0.65
C THR A 156 -9.30 7.42 -0.13
N TRP A 157 -8.42 7.85 -1.02
CA TRP A 157 -8.58 9.03 -1.87
C TRP A 157 -8.35 8.67 -3.33
N GLY A 158 -9.05 9.38 -4.24
CA GLY A 158 -8.60 9.55 -5.60
C GLY A 158 -7.39 10.48 -5.62
N VAL A 159 -6.40 10.19 -6.46
CA VAL A 159 -5.20 11.03 -6.57
C VAL A 159 -4.98 11.45 -8.01
N ARG A 160 -4.93 12.75 -8.25
CA ARG A 160 -4.54 13.31 -9.53
C ARG A 160 -3.14 13.91 -9.44
N LEU A 161 -2.26 13.46 -10.32
CA LEU A 161 -0.94 14.05 -10.52
C LEU A 161 -0.98 14.96 -11.75
N THR A 162 -0.42 16.16 -11.62
CA THR A 162 -0.31 17.13 -12.72
C THR A 162 1.13 17.63 -12.76
N ASP A 163 1.88 17.19 -13.79
CA ASP A 163 3.30 17.51 -13.97
C ASP A 163 4.14 17.28 -12.69
N TYR A 164 3.82 16.19 -11.97
CA TYR A 164 4.53 15.81 -10.75
C TYR A 164 5.96 15.42 -11.09
N PHE A 165 6.93 16.19 -10.58
CA PHE A 165 8.35 15.94 -10.88
C PHE A 165 8.89 14.73 -10.12
N VAL A 166 9.47 13.80 -10.88
CA VAL A 166 10.17 12.62 -10.36
C VAL A 166 11.66 12.74 -10.72
N GLY A 167 12.47 12.93 -9.70
CA GLY A 167 13.92 13.01 -9.81
C GLY A 167 14.62 12.01 -8.89
N THR A 168 15.92 12.16 -8.69
CA THR A 168 16.71 11.25 -7.86
C THR A 168 16.25 11.19 -6.40
N HIS A 169 15.65 12.27 -5.87
CA HIS A 169 15.23 12.35 -4.47
C HIS A 169 14.02 11.49 -4.12
N ASN A 170 13.17 11.20 -5.07
CA ASN A 170 11.93 10.42 -4.87
C ASN A 170 11.80 9.20 -5.79
N MET A 171 12.84 8.88 -6.57
CA MET A 171 12.88 7.66 -7.38
C MET A 171 13.05 6.42 -6.50
N ILE A 172 12.15 5.46 -6.64
CA ILE A 172 12.25 4.15 -5.98
C ILE A 172 12.99 3.16 -6.90
N ALA A 173 12.57 3.06 -8.15
CA ALA A 173 13.19 2.15 -9.12
C ALA A 173 12.96 2.59 -10.56
N ASP A 174 14.00 2.51 -11.37
CA ASP A 174 14.00 2.74 -12.80
C ASP A 174 15.02 1.79 -13.47
N PRO A 175 14.61 0.75 -14.23
CA PRO A 175 13.24 0.30 -14.48
C PRO A 175 12.59 -0.41 -13.28
N VAL A 176 11.24 -0.41 -13.21
CA VAL A 176 10.51 -0.92 -12.03
C VAL A 176 10.41 -2.44 -11.97
N ARG A 177 10.36 -3.16 -13.09
CA ARG A 177 10.03 -4.61 -13.11
C ARG A 177 10.98 -5.47 -12.29
N PRO A 178 12.31 -5.27 -12.33
CA PRO A 178 13.23 -6.00 -11.45
C PRO A 178 13.00 -5.72 -9.96
N PHE A 179 12.63 -4.48 -9.62
CA PHE A 179 12.29 -4.10 -8.26
C PHE A 179 11.04 -4.82 -7.76
N ILE A 180 9.96 -4.81 -8.55
CA ILE A 180 8.72 -5.53 -8.21
C ILE A 180 8.98 -7.03 -8.02
N ALA A 181 9.80 -7.64 -8.87
CA ALA A 181 10.16 -9.06 -8.72
C ALA A 181 10.86 -9.33 -7.37
N ARG A 182 11.73 -8.42 -6.93
CA ARG A 182 12.46 -8.53 -5.66
C ARG A 182 11.55 -8.42 -4.45
N ILE A 183 10.63 -7.43 -4.41
CA ILE A 183 9.76 -7.17 -3.26
C ILE A 183 8.51 -8.05 -3.22
N ARG A 184 8.18 -8.76 -4.31
CA ARG A 184 6.90 -9.45 -4.50
C ARG A 184 6.55 -10.39 -3.36
N ALA A 185 7.50 -11.19 -2.89
CA ALA A 185 7.27 -12.15 -1.82
C ALA A 185 6.88 -11.45 -0.51
N ALA A 186 7.63 -10.43 -0.10
CA ALA A 186 7.37 -9.65 1.10
C ALA A 186 6.01 -8.92 1.01
N PHE A 187 5.72 -8.29 -0.13
CA PHE A 187 4.46 -7.61 -0.40
C PHE A 187 3.24 -8.53 -0.21
N ILE A 188 3.29 -9.75 -0.76
CA ILE A 188 2.22 -10.73 -0.65
C ILE A 188 2.12 -11.31 0.77
N LEU A 189 3.25 -11.67 1.38
CA LEU A 189 3.26 -12.25 2.73
C LEU A 189 2.69 -11.28 3.78
N LEU A 190 3.03 -10.00 3.70
CA LEU A 190 2.44 -8.99 4.59
C LEU A 190 0.91 -8.91 4.41
N GLN A 191 0.42 -9.04 3.18
CA GLN A 191 -1.03 -9.04 2.89
C GLN A 191 -1.75 -10.25 3.50
N CYS A 192 -1.09 -11.40 3.61
CA CYS A 192 -1.67 -12.60 4.21
C CYS A 192 -2.10 -12.36 5.67
N GLY A 193 -1.42 -11.48 6.42
CA GLY A 193 -1.80 -11.14 7.79
C GLY A 193 -3.23 -10.59 7.89
N MET A 194 -3.61 -9.72 6.97
CA MET A 194 -4.98 -9.19 6.93
C MET A 194 -6.01 -10.29 6.68
N GLY A 195 -5.78 -11.13 5.68
CA GLY A 195 -6.69 -12.23 5.34
C GLY A 195 -6.89 -13.20 6.50
N LEU A 196 -5.80 -13.59 7.16
CA LEU A 196 -5.85 -14.45 8.36
C LEU A 196 -6.66 -13.81 9.49
N GLY A 197 -6.42 -12.53 9.78
CA GLY A 197 -7.12 -11.83 10.85
C GLY A 197 -8.61 -11.69 10.59
N VAL A 198 -9.01 -11.22 9.41
CA VAL A 198 -10.43 -11.08 9.05
C VAL A 198 -11.14 -12.43 9.07
N THR A 199 -10.50 -13.49 8.57
CA THR A 199 -11.05 -14.85 8.60
C THR A 199 -11.26 -15.31 10.03
N GLN A 200 -10.27 -15.13 10.91
CA GLN A 200 -10.39 -15.51 12.32
C GLN A 200 -11.50 -14.70 13.02
N GLY A 201 -11.57 -13.38 12.78
CA GLY A 201 -12.62 -12.53 13.33
C GLY A 201 -14.03 -12.95 12.90
N ALA A 202 -14.18 -13.38 11.65
CA ALA A 202 -15.44 -13.92 11.15
C ALA A 202 -15.81 -15.24 11.87
N ILE A 203 -14.84 -16.15 12.05
CA ILE A 203 -15.06 -17.41 12.78
C ILE A 203 -15.46 -17.11 14.23
N ASP A 204 -14.77 -16.19 14.90
CA ASP A 204 -15.09 -15.81 16.29
C ASP A 204 -16.52 -15.25 16.40
N SER A 205 -16.93 -14.39 15.47
CA SER A 205 -18.28 -13.85 15.43
C SER A 205 -19.35 -14.95 15.19
N MET A 206 -19.04 -15.93 14.35
CA MET A 206 -19.93 -17.08 14.14
C MET A 206 -20.09 -17.89 15.42
N TRP A 207 -19.00 -18.15 16.16
CA TRP A 207 -19.05 -18.84 17.45
C TRP A 207 -19.86 -18.09 18.50
N GLU A 208 -19.73 -16.77 18.58
CA GLU A 208 -20.54 -15.95 19.50
C GLU A 208 -22.02 -16.05 19.18
N VAL A 209 -22.40 -15.93 17.90
CA VAL A 209 -23.80 -16.05 17.46
C VAL A 209 -24.34 -17.45 17.75
N GLU A 210 -23.55 -18.51 17.51
CA GLU A 210 -23.97 -19.89 17.79
C GLU A 210 -24.24 -20.09 19.29
N GLN A 211 -23.37 -19.59 20.16
CA GLN A 211 -23.59 -19.67 21.60
C GLN A 211 -24.86 -18.93 22.07
N GLN A 212 -25.15 -17.77 21.48
CA GLN A 212 -26.33 -16.96 21.82
C GLN A 212 -27.63 -17.50 21.23
N LEU A 213 -27.58 -18.02 20.02
CA LEU A 213 -28.72 -18.43 19.23
C LEU A 213 -28.82 -19.95 19.00
N GLY A 214 -28.10 -20.75 19.76
CA GLY A 214 -28.04 -22.21 19.63
C GLY A 214 -29.44 -22.85 19.71
N HIS A 215 -30.37 -22.28 20.49
CA HIS A 215 -31.75 -22.73 20.57
C HIS A 215 -32.57 -22.52 19.27
N VAL A 216 -32.14 -21.59 18.43
CA VAL A 216 -32.73 -21.36 17.10
C VAL A 216 -32.02 -22.22 16.07
N ASN A 217 -30.69 -22.31 16.16
CA ASN A 217 -29.83 -22.99 15.19
C ASN A 217 -29.91 -24.52 15.29
N GLN A 218 -30.45 -25.06 16.37
CA GLN A 218 -30.62 -26.53 16.53
C GLN A 218 -31.43 -27.23 15.42
N PHE A 219 -32.15 -26.45 14.61
CA PHE A 219 -32.91 -26.95 13.47
C PHE A 219 -32.17 -26.87 12.15
N LEU A 220 -30.93 -26.29 12.15
CA LEU A 220 -30.05 -26.32 10.99
C LEU A 220 -29.35 -27.67 10.92
N GLU A 221 -29.36 -28.29 9.76
CA GLU A 221 -28.59 -29.51 9.53
C GLU A 221 -27.11 -29.24 9.73
N ASP A 222 -26.36 -30.24 10.21
CA ASP A 222 -24.87 -30.17 10.34
C ASP A 222 -24.25 -29.79 9.00
N ARG A 223 -23.42 -28.76 9.02
CA ARG A 223 -22.72 -28.20 7.85
C ARG A 223 -21.23 -28.37 7.94
#